data_dc88f7a52c8ca18dfbb65b26ecf23ad7
#
_entry.id   dc88f7a52c8ca18dfbb65b26ecf23ad7
#
_cell.length_a   1.000
_cell.length_b   1.000
_cell.length_c   1.000
_cell.angle_alpha   90.00
_cell.angle_beta   90.00
_cell.angle_gamma   90.00
#
_symmetry.space_group_name_H-M   'P 1'
#
loop_
_entity.id
_entity.type
_entity.pdbx_description
1 polymer ?
#
loop_
_entity_poly.entity_id
_entity_poly.type
_entity_poly.pdbx_seq_one_letter_code
_entity_poly.pdbx_strand_id
1 'polypeptide(L)'
;YNYCAGNPITLVDPTGMFMTDYFNLNGKKVRHVDDNKTDRYLVLTTSSQESIVDQTIEAGGMIDVPTNDMVALMSEIYDRMEQTGLEYGFRVGEKGTLSRIVEGKSGELSFNDWLPAMKDLVDQGDRVVLDAHGHPLKKDENGNIISVGTPNPSDDDRNNVVGSQPNIVLGYKQSRVL
;
A
#
# COMPACT_ATOMS: atom_id res chain seq x y z
N TYR A 1 10.09 21.93 -12.37
CA TYR A 1 9.86 20.52 -12.70
C TYR A 1 8.87 19.97 -11.70
N ASN A 2 7.64 19.78 -12.14
CA ASN A 2 6.57 19.27 -11.28
C ASN A 2 6.57 17.74 -11.41
N TYR A 3 7.50 17.08 -10.71
CA TYR A 3 7.59 15.64 -10.67
C TYR A 3 6.32 15.10 -10.00
N CYS A 4 5.59 14.23 -10.72
CA CYS A 4 4.33 13.64 -10.29
C CYS A 4 3.20 14.63 -9.96
N ALA A 5 3.13 15.77 -10.68
CA ALA A 5 2.08 16.78 -10.48
C ALA A 5 1.87 17.23 -9.02
N GLY A 6 2.92 17.19 -8.20
CA GLY A 6 2.88 17.53 -6.77
C GLY A 6 2.28 16.44 -5.88
N ASN A 7 2.02 15.24 -6.40
CA ASN A 7 1.54 14.11 -5.65
C ASN A 7 2.57 12.97 -5.64
N PRO A 8 3.51 12.93 -4.70
CA PRO A 8 4.57 11.92 -4.65
C PRO A 8 4.06 10.51 -4.30
N ILE A 9 2.78 10.39 -3.94
CA ILE A 9 2.16 9.11 -3.55
C ILE A 9 1.78 8.27 -4.77
N THR A 10 1.63 8.85 -5.95
CA THR A 10 0.95 8.18 -7.05
C THR A 10 1.79 7.73 -8.22
N LEU A 11 3.01 8.20 -8.43
CA LEU A 11 3.65 7.91 -9.71
C LEU A 11 5.17 7.83 -9.61
N VAL A 12 5.72 6.64 -9.67
CA VAL A 12 7.02 6.42 -10.26
C VAL A 12 6.79 5.81 -11.63
N ASP A 13 6.81 6.64 -12.66
CA ASP A 13 7.03 6.19 -14.02
C ASP A 13 8.51 6.44 -14.39
N PRO A 14 9.38 5.41 -14.30
CA PRO A 14 10.79 5.53 -14.63
C PRO A 14 11.04 5.73 -16.13
N THR A 15 10.03 5.53 -16.97
CA THR A 15 10.16 5.51 -18.44
C THR A 15 9.36 6.62 -19.11
N GLY A 16 8.49 7.35 -18.39
CA GLY A 16 7.61 8.37 -18.97
C GLY A 16 6.51 7.81 -19.87
N MET A 17 6.26 6.50 -19.81
CA MET A 17 5.18 5.85 -20.56
C MET A 17 3.96 5.66 -19.66
N PHE A 18 2.81 6.13 -20.12
CA PHE A 18 1.53 5.94 -19.44
C PHE A 18 1.03 4.53 -19.68
N MET A 19 0.83 3.75 -18.61
CA MET A 19 0.44 2.36 -18.71
C MET A 19 -0.40 1.91 -17.53
N THR A 20 -1.36 1.03 -17.79
CA THR A 20 -2.16 0.38 -16.75
C THR A 20 -1.52 -0.93 -16.33
N ASP A 21 -1.23 -1.08 -15.05
CA ASP A 21 -0.65 -2.27 -14.44
C ASP A 21 -1.67 -3.02 -13.57
N TYR A 22 -1.66 -4.35 -13.71
CA TYR A 22 -2.49 -5.27 -12.92
C TYR A 22 -1.61 -6.16 -12.06
N PHE A 23 -1.91 -6.24 -10.77
CA PHE A 23 -1.20 -7.07 -9.80
C PHE A 23 -2.17 -8.11 -9.20
N ASN A 24 -1.71 -9.33 -8.96
CA ASN A 24 -2.49 -10.31 -8.24
C ASN A 24 -2.33 -10.18 -6.72
N LEU A 25 -3.09 -10.98 -5.95
CA LEU A 25 -3.04 -10.98 -4.47
C LEU A 25 -1.69 -11.40 -3.87
N ASN A 26 -0.74 -11.84 -4.69
CA ASN A 26 0.65 -12.09 -4.29
C ASN A 26 1.58 -10.91 -4.63
N GLY A 27 1.02 -9.75 -5.04
CA GLY A 27 1.79 -8.58 -5.44
C GLY A 27 2.55 -8.73 -6.76
N LYS A 28 2.31 -9.82 -7.52
CA LYS A 28 2.96 -10.05 -8.80
C LYS A 28 2.22 -9.32 -9.91
N LYS A 29 2.95 -8.56 -10.75
CA LYS A 29 2.39 -7.98 -11.97
C LYS A 29 1.98 -9.10 -12.92
N VAL A 30 0.70 -9.16 -13.25
CA VAL A 30 0.09 -10.24 -14.07
C VAL A 30 -0.39 -9.76 -15.42
N ARG A 31 -0.59 -8.45 -15.58
CA ARG A 31 -0.91 -7.82 -16.86
C ARG A 31 -0.33 -6.42 -16.91
N HIS A 32 -0.05 -5.98 -18.12
CA HIS A 32 0.44 -4.66 -18.44
C HIS A 32 -0.22 -4.20 -19.74
N VAL A 33 -0.79 -3.00 -19.72
CA VAL A 33 -1.47 -2.42 -20.88
C VAL A 33 -0.92 -1.03 -21.13
N ASP A 34 -0.39 -0.83 -22.33
CA ASP A 34 0.05 0.49 -22.81
C ASP A 34 -1.17 1.24 -23.40
N ASP A 35 -1.80 2.06 -22.56
CA ASP A 35 -3.09 2.71 -22.86
C ASP A 35 -3.12 4.21 -22.55
N ASN A 36 -1.96 4.82 -22.38
CA ASN A 36 -1.78 6.23 -22.00
C ASN A 36 -2.44 6.59 -20.65
N LYS A 37 -2.63 5.64 -19.74
CA LYS A 37 -3.10 5.83 -18.38
C LYS A 37 -2.02 5.45 -17.38
N THR A 38 -2.23 5.80 -16.11
CA THR A 38 -1.35 5.43 -15.00
C THR A 38 -2.09 4.65 -13.93
N ASP A 39 -3.10 3.89 -14.36
CA ASP A 39 -3.97 3.16 -13.45
C ASP A 39 -3.26 1.90 -12.92
N ARG A 40 -3.60 1.51 -11.72
CA ARG A 40 -3.15 0.26 -11.11
C ARG A 40 -4.33 -0.47 -10.52
N TYR A 41 -4.37 -1.76 -10.77
CA TYR A 41 -5.44 -2.61 -10.27
C TYR A 41 -4.89 -3.80 -9.50
N LEU A 42 -5.54 -4.10 -8.37
CA LEU A 42 -5.36 -5.37 -7.67
C LEU A 42 -6.44 -6.34 -8.15
N VAL A 43 -6.03 -7.39 -8.86
CA VAL A 43 -6.92 -8.46 -9.30
C VAL A 43 -7.09 -9.48 -8.18
N LEU A 44 -8.32 -9.79 -7.82
CA LEU A 44 -8.69 -10.61 -6.65
C LEU A 44 -8.45 -12.11 -6.88
N THR A 45 -7.27 -12.45 -7.38
CA THR A 45 -6.79 -13.82 -7.57
C THR A 45 -5.33 -13.95 -7.17
N THR A 46 -4.92 -15.11 -6.69
CA THR A 46 -3.50 -15.46 -6.47
C THR A 46 -2.84 -16.02 -7.73
N SER A 47 -3.62 -16.35 -8.76
CA SER A 47 -3.13 -16.92 -10.00
C SER A 47 -2.33 -15.90 -10.82
N SER A 48 -1.32 -16.41 -11.55
CA SER A 48 -0.64 -15.65 -12.60
C SER A 48 -0.96 -16.22 -14.00
N GLN A 49 -1.91 -17.14 -14.08
CA GLN A 49 -2.36 -17.70 -15.34
C GLN A 49 -3.30 -16.73 -16.03
N GLU A 50 -2.98 -16.32 -17.25
CA GLU A 50 -3.67 -15.25 -17.98
C GLU A 50 -5.18 -15.48 -18.08
N SER A 51 -5.63 -16.70 -18.43
CA SER A 51 -7.06 -17.00 -18.53
C SER A 51 -7.84 -16.83 -17.22
N ILE A 52 -7.21 -17.11 -16.07
CA ILE A 52 -7.83 -16.91 -14.74
C ILE A 52 -7.85 -15.43 -14.40
N VAL A 53 -6.77 -14.70 -14.71
CA VAL A 53 -6.71 -13.24 -14.51
C VAL A 53 -7.79 -12.57 -15.32
N ASP A 54 -7.96 -12.92 -16.62
CA ASP A 54 -8.97 -12.36 -17.48
C ASP A 54 -10.38 -12.63 -16.99
N GLN A 55 -10.70 -13.87 -16.65
CA GLN A 55 -12.00 -14.23 -16.07
C GLN A 55 -12.30 -13.45 -14.79
N THR A 56 -11.28 -13.25 -13.95
CA THR A 56 -11.45 -12.49 -12.70
C THR A 56 -11.76 -11.02 -12.99
N ILE A 57 -11.03 -10.40 -13.93
CA ILE A 57 -11.26 -9.02 -14.37
C ILE A 57 -12.65 -8.86 -14.98
N GLU A 58 -13.05 -9.75 -15.89
CA GLU A 58 -14.37 -9.75 -16.55
C GLU A 58 -15.51 -9.91 -15.56
N ALA A 59 -15.29 -10.67 -14.48
CA ALA A 59 -16.25 -10.82 -13.37
C ALA A 59 -16.29 -9.60 -12.42
N GLY A 60 -15.51 -8.53 -12.67
CA GLY A 60 -15.41 -7.36 -11.81
C GLY A 60 -14.57 -7.61 -10.55
N GLY A 61 -13.80 -8.68 -10.50
CA GLY A 61 -12.92 -9.03 -9.37
C GLY A 61 -11.62 -8.24 -9.37
N MET A 62 -11.71 -6.91 -9.32
CA MET A 62 -10.54 -6.03 -9.20
C MET A 62 -10.87 -4.77 -8.41
N ILE A 63 -9.86 -4.16 -7.80
CA ILE A 63 -9.93 -2.90 -7.07
C ILE A 63 -8.86 -1.94 -7.59
N ASP A 64 -9.23 -0.64 -7.68
CA ASP A 64 -8.27 0.44 -7.97
C ASP A 64 -7.25 0.55 -6.82
N VAL A 65 -5.97 0.75 -7.14
CA VAL A 65 -4.90 0.88 -6.14
C VAL A 65 -3.92 1.98 -6.55
N PRO A 66 -3.86 3.10 -5.80
CA PRO A 66 -4.75 3.47 -4.72
C PRO A 66 -6.06 4.14 -5.19
N THR A 67 -7.15 3.97 -4.45
CA THR A 67 -8.35 4.80 -4.60
C THR A 67 -8.12 6.20 -4.01
N ASN A 68 -9.00 7.16 -4.28
CA ASN A 68 -8.93 8.49 -3.66
C ASN A 68 -9.00 8.43 -2.13
N ASP A 69 -9.80 7.53 -1.58
CA ASP A 69 -9.92 7.35 -0.13
C ASP A 69 -8.65 6.72 0.46
N MET A 70 -8.01 5.77 -0.23
CA MET A 70 -6.70 5.26 0.15
C MET A 70 -5.66 6.39 0.16
N VAL A 71 -5.64 7.24 -0.87
CA VAL A 71 -4.72 8.39 -0.94
C VAL A 71 -4.93 9.34 0.23
N ALA A 72 -6.17 9.59 0.63
CA ALA A 72 -6.47 10.43 1.80
C ALA A 72 -5.91 9.84 3.09
N LEU A 73 -6.12 8.53 3.34
CA LEU A 73 -5.55 7.85 4.50
C LEU A 73 -4.02 7.79 4.45
N MET A 74 -3.41 7.58 3.28
CA MET A 74 -1.96 7.59 3.10
C MET A 74 -1.37 8.97 3.42
N SER A 75 -2.06 10.05 3.02
CA SER A 75 -1.66 11.42 3.39
C SER A 75 -1.74 11.64 4.90
N GLU A 76 -2.80 11.17 5.55
CA GLU A 76 -2.94 11.25 7.00
C GLU A 76 -1.87 10.45 7.75
N ILE A 77 -1.54 9.23 7.26
CA ILE A 77 -0.43 8.44 7.80
C ILE A 77 0.87 9.24 7.72
N TYR A 78 1.12 9.87 6.58
CA TYR A 78 2.33 10.65 6.37
C TYR A 78 2.46 11.80 7.37
N ASP A 79 1.39 12.57 7.56
CA ASP A 79 1.34 13.68 8.51
C ASP A 79 1.57 13.20 9.95
N ARG A 80 0.96 12.07 10.33
CA ARG A 80 1.14 11.47 11.66
C ARG A 80 2.58 10.99 11.86
N MET A 81 3.18 10.34 10.87
CA MET A 81 4.58 9.89 10.95
C MET A 81 5.55 11.06 11.11
N GLU A 82 5.33 12.18 10.40
CA GLU A 82 6.17 13.37 10.55
C GLU A 82 6.10 13.97 11.97
N GLN A 83 4.91 13.95 12.57
CA GLN A 83 4.68 14.51 13.90
C GLN A 83 5.22 13.64 15.03
N THR A 84 5.09 12.32 14.90
CA THR A 84 5.32 11.39 16.02
C THR A 84 6.59 10.55 15.86
N GLY A 85 7.03 10.29 14.63
CA GLY A 85 8.11 9.34 14.33
C GLY A 85 7.72 7.88 14.55
N LEU A 86 6.39 7.58 14.64
CA LEU A 86 5.84 6.24 14.77
C LEU A 86 5.38 5.71 13.42
N GLU A 87 5.26 4.39 13.29
CA GLU A 87 4.62 3.76 12.14
C GLU A 87 3.11 3.78 12.25
N TYR A 88 2.46 3.96 11.13
CA TYR A 88 1.00 3.92 10.98
C TYR A 88 0.62 3.10 9.77
N GLY A 89 -0.55 2.48 9.82
CA GLY A 89 -1.05 1.70 8.69
C GLY A 89 -2.57 1.56 8.68
N PHE A 90 -3.11 1.11 7.56
CA PHE A 90 -4.49 0.70 7.41
C PHE A 90 -4.58 -0.52 6.49
N ARG A 91 -5.73 -1.18 6.52
CA ARG A 91 -6.03 -2.36 5.69
C ARG A 91 -7.16 -2.09 4.73
N VAL A 92 -7.09 -2.77 3.59
CA VAL A 92 -8.11 -2.71 2.54
C VAL A 92 -8.75 -4.07 2.39
N GLY A 93 -10.06 -4.07 2.35
CA GLY A 93 -10.88 -5.26 2.12
C GLY A 93 -11.12 -5.54 0.65
N GLU A 94 -11.51 -6.77 0.35
CA GLU A 94 -11.85 -7.25 -1.00
C GLU A 94 -12.97 -6.43 -1.67
N LYS A 95 -13.87 -5.85 -0.87
CA LYS A 95 -14.98 -5.00 -1.33
C LYS A 95 -14.59 -3.51 -1.44
N GLY A 96 -13.31 -3.19 -1.26
CA GLY A 96 -12.83 -1.81 -1.22
C GLY A 96 -13.02 -1.10 0.12
N THR A 97 -13.47 -1.82 1.15
CA THR A 97 -13.63 -1.29 2.51
C THR A 97 -12.28 -0.90 3.09
N LEU A 98 -12.19 0.25 3.74
CA LEU A 98 -10.99 0.71 4.44
C LEU A 98 -11.16 0.54 5.95
N SER A 99 -10.12 0.07 6.61
CA SER A 99 -10.07 0.04 8.07
C SER A 99 -9.71 1.42 8.62
N ARG A 100 -9.81 1.59 9.94
CA ARG A 100 -9.17 2.71 10.63
C ARG A 100 -7.65 2.67 10.44
N ILE A 101 -7.02 3.83 10.62
CA ILE A 101 -5.57 3.91 10.79
C ILE A 101 -5.20 3.35 12.16
N VAL A 102 -4.22 2.46 12.19
CA VAL A 102 -3.61 1.92 13.40
C VAL A 102 -2.23 2.52 13.62
N GLU A 103 -1.81 2.58 14.87
CA GLU A 103 -0.53 3.13 15.32
C GLU A 103 0.35 2.01 15.86
N GLY A 104 1.59 1.98 15.43
CA GLY A 104 2.62 1.10 15.96
C GLY A 104 3.65 1.84 16.79
N LYS A 105 4.88 1.33 16.74
CA LYS A 105 6.04 1.94 17.40
C LYS A 105 6.97 2.57 16.36
N SER A 106 8.07 3.15 16.83
CA SER A 106 9.13 3.61 15.93
C SER A 106 9.80 2.41 15.26
N GLY A 107 9.45 2.17 13.99
CA GLY A 107 10.03 1.12 13.15
C GLY A 107 9.35 -0.25 13.25
N GLU A 108 8.13 -0.33 13.76
CA GLU A 108 7.38 -1.58 13.83
C GLU A 108 5.85 -1.37 13.92
N LEU A 109 5.10 -2.07 13.06
CA LEU A 109 3.68 -2.37 13.22
C LEU A 109 3.54 -3.86 13.54
N SER A 110 3.40 -4.20 14.81
CA SER A 110 3.26 -5.58 15.25
C SER A 110 1.91 -6.18 14.89
N PHE A 111 1.78 -7.51 14.92
CA PHE A 111 0.50 -8.19 14.71
C PHE A 111 -0.62 -7.64 15.62
N ASN A 112 -0.31 -7.33 16.88
CA ASN A 112 -1.30 -6.81 17.82
C ASN A 112 -1.79 -5.39 17.43
N ASP A 113 -0.92 -4.57 16.83
CA ASP A 113 -1.26 -3.23 16.37
C ASP A 113 -2.25 -3.30 15.18
N TRP A 114 -2.17 -4.36 14.38
CA TRP A 114 -3.07 -4.62 13.25
C TRP A 114 -4.44 -5.17 13.64
N LEU A 115 -4.64 -5.71 14.85
CA LEU A 115 -5.91 -6.34 15.25
C LEU A 115 -7.13 -5.39 15.13
N PRO A 116 -7.08 -4.10 15.51
CA PRO A 116 -8.21 -3.20 15.32
C PRO A 116 -8.60 -3.01 13.86
N ALA A 117 -7.60 -2.90 12.96
CA ALA A 117 -7.85 -2.77 11.52
C ALA A 117 -8.46 -4.04 10.93
N MET A 118 -7.99 -5.23 11.36
CA MET A 118 -8.60 -6.51 10.97
C MET A 118 -10.04 -6.58 11.43
N LYS A 119 -10.30 -6.19 12.68
CA LYS A 119 -11.64 -6.22 13.25
C LYS A 119 -12.61 -5.35 12.49
N ASP A 120 -12.21 -4.15 12.07
CA ASP A 120 -13.05 -3.25 11.28
C ASP A 120 -13.55 -3.91 10.00
N LEU A 121 -12.69 -4.64 9.30
CA LEU A 121 -13.07 -5.33 8.05
C LEU A 121 -13.94 -6.55 8.32
N VAL A 122 -13.58 -7.36 9.33
CA VAL A 122 -14.36 -8.55 9.70
C VAL A 122 -15.78 -8.17 10.17
N ASP A 123 -15.91 -7.10 10.97
CA ASP A 123 -17.22 -6.61 11.44
C ASP A 123 -18.11 -6.15 10.26
N GLN A 124 -17.51 -5.74 9.16
CA GLN A 124 -18.21 -5.38 7.92
C GLN A 124 -18.38 -6.55 6.95
N GLY A 125 -17.99 -7.75 7.35
CA GLY A 125 -18.06 -8.95 6.53
C GLY A 125 -17.14 -8.88 5.31
N ASP A 126 -16.01 -8.21 5.46
CA ASP A 126 -15.01 -8.07 4.41
C ASP A 126 -13.71 -8.81 4.78
N ARG A 127 -12.91 -9.12 3.78
CA ARG A 127 -11.65 -9.86 3.91
C ARG A 127 -10.47 -8.96 3.51
N VAL A 128 -9.43 -8.94 4.34
CA VAL A 128 -8.19 -8.19 4.03
C VAL A 128 -7.55 -8.72 2.74
N VAL A 129 -7.21 -7.81 1.83
CA VAL A 129 -6.53 -8.12 0.56
C VAL A 129 -5.30 -7.24 0.30
N LEU A 130 -5.13 -6.16 1.07
CA LEU A 130 -4.02 -5.23 0.92
C LEU A 130 -3.73 -4.57 2.27
N ASP A 131 -2.47 -4.42 2.60
CA ASP A 131 -1.98 -3.62 3.71
C ASP A 131 -1.30 -2.35 3.19
N ALA A 132 -1.46 -1.23 3.89
CA ALA A 132 -0.71 -0.01 3.64
C ALA A 132 -0.11 0.50 4.94
N HIS A 133 1.18 0.79 4.97
CA HIS A 133 1.85 1.35 6.13
C HIS A 133 2.99 2.28 5.75
N GLY A 134 3.45 3.04 6.72
CA GLY A 134 4.50 4.02 6.51
C GLY A 134 5.72 3.78 7.37
N HIS A 135 6.89 4.04 6.80
CA HIS A 135 8.19 4.04 7.47
C HIS A 135 8.61 5.47 7.82
N PRO A 136 8.55 5.88 9.10
CA PRO A 136 8.87 7.24 9.51
C PRO A 136 10.37 7.54 9.43
N LEU A 137 10.67 8.84 9.48
CA LEU A 137 12.02 9.29 9.79
C LEU A 137 12.38 8.95 11.24
N LYS A 138 13.54 8.33 11.45
CA LYS A 138 14.11 8.21 12.79
C LYS A 138 15.01 9.40 13.08
N LYS A 139 14.80 10.03 14.23
CA LYS A 139 15.61 11.14 14.74
C LYS A 139 16.30 10.74 16.03
N ASP A 140 17.48 11.28 16.27
CA ASP A 140 18.16 11.17 17.57
C ASP A 140 17.54 12.12 18.60
N GLU A 141 18.07 12.07 19.83
CA GLU A 141 17.64 12.93 20.95
C GLU A 141 17.83 14.44 20.67
N ASN A 142 18.68 14.80 19.71
CA ASN A 142 18.97 16.16 19.30
C ASN A 142 18.10 16.59 18.09
N GLY A 143 17.23 15.71 17.58
CA GLY A 143 16.39 15.96 16.42
C GLY A 143 17.08 15.74 15.07
N ASN A 144 18.32 15.22 15.03
CA ASN A 144 19.02 14.90 13.78
C ASN A 144 18.43 13.63 13.16
N ILE A 145 18.28 13.61 11.85
CA ILE A 145 17.81 12.44 11.12
C ILE A 145 18.90 11.37 11.11
N ILE A 146 18.65 10.24 11.76
CA ILE A 146 19.54 9.08 11.80
C ILE A 146 19.15 7.97 10.85
N SER A 147 17.91 7.95 10.40
CA SER A 147 17.42 7.04 9.36
C SER A 147 16.29 7.68 8.57
N VAL A 148 16.31 7.46 7.27
CA VAL A 148 15.22 7.85 6.36
C VAL A 148 14.39 6.61 6.13
N GLY A 149 13.11 6.66 6.46
CA GLY A 149 12.16 5.61 6.11
C GLY A 149 12.16 5.40 4.60
N THR A 150 12.53 4.21 4.17
CA THR A 150 12.53 3.86 2.74
C THR A 150 11.20 3.26 2.35
N PRO A 151 10.75 3.37 1.08
CA PRO A 151 9.55 2.71 0.59
C PRO A 151 9.79 1.21 0.32
N ASN A 152 10.90 0.66 0.78
CA ASN A 152 11.16 -0.77 0.68
C ASN A 152 10.67 -1.45 1.96
N PRO A 153 10.02 -2.63 1.87
CA PRO A 153 9.64 -3.39 3.04
C PRO A 153 10.90 -3.77 3.82
N SER A 154 10.82 -3.64 5.14
CA SER A 154 11.83 -4.13 6.07
C SER A 154 11.86 -5.67 6.06
N ASP A 155 12.85 -6.28 6.70
CA ASP A 155 12.84 -7.73 6.90
C ASP A 155 11.70 -8.15 7.83
N ASP A 156 11.32 -7.30 8.77
CA ASP A 156 10.16 -7.52 9.65
C ASP A 156 8.85 -7.47 8.88
N ASP A 157 8.69 -6.54 7.94
CA ASP A 157 7.51 -6.52 7.06
C ASP A 157 7.39 -7.80 6.24
N ARG A 158 8.52 -8.30 5.73
CA ARG A 158 8.54 -9.56 4.95
C ARG A 158 8.25 -10.80 5.80
N ASN A 159 8.65 -10.79 7.07
CA ASN A 159 8.49 -11.92 7.97
C ASN A 159 7.14 -11.91 8.70
N ASN A 160 6.56 -10.72 8.93
CA ASN A 160 5.32 -10.52 9.69
C ASN A 160 4.08 -10.40 8.79
N VAL A 161 4.25 -10.41 7.46
CA VAL A 161 3.11 -10.50 6.54
C VAL A 161 2.42 -11.85 6.77
N VAL A 162 1.32 -11.81 7.49
CA VAL A 162 0.44 -12.97 7.69
C VAL A 162 -0.28 -13.24 6.37
N GLY A 163 0.32 -14.09 5.55
CA GLY A 163 -0.11 -14.36 4.20
C GLY A 163 0.57 -13.41 3.19
N SER A 164 0.79 -13.90 1.99
CA SER A 164 1.40 -13.20 0.86
C SER A 164 0.51 -12.07 0.30
N GLN A 165 0.03 -11.17 1.15
CA GLN A 165 -0.81 -10.05 0.71
C GLN A 165 0.05 -8.92 0.14
N PRO A 166 -0.41 -8.23 -0.93
CA PRO A 166 0.26 -7.05 -1.44
C PRO A 166 0.31 -5.97 -0.37
N ASN A 167 1.35 -5.17 -0.40
CA ASN A 167 1.60 -4.13 0.57
C ASN A 167 1.97 -2.81 -0.12
N ILE A 168 1.44 -1.70 0.37
CA ILE A 168 1.85 -0.36 0.00
C ILE A 168 2.73 0.19 1.11
N VAL A 169 4.00 0.44 0.81
CA VAL A 169 4.92 1.02 1.77
C VAL A 169 5.16 2.50 1.45
N LEU A 170 4.87 3.35 2.42
CA LEU A 170 5.10 4.79 2.35
C LEU A 170 6.47 5.09 2.97
N GLY A 171 7.44 5.47 2.14
CA GLY A 171 8.71 6.00 2.62
C GLY A 171 8.67 7.52 2.76
N TYR A 172 9.65 8.08 3.46
CA TYR A 172 9.78 9.53 3.54
C TYR A 172 9.95 10.16 2.16
N LYS A 173 8.95 10.96 1.73
CA LYS A 173 8.85 11.59 0.40
C LYS A 173 8.84 10.64 -0.80
N GLN A 174 8.64 9.36 -0.59
CA GLN A 174 8.48 8.37 -1.66
C GLN A 174 7.50 7.27 -1.24
N SER A 175 6.76 6.74 -2.19
CA SER A 175 5.90 5.57 -1.98
C SER A 175 6.23 4.48 -3.00
N ARG A 176 6.08 3.24 -2.61
CA ARG A 176 6.23 2.08 -3.47
C ARG A 176 5.07 1.11 -3.24
N VAL A 177 4.46 0.68 -4.35
CA VAL A 177 3.51 -0.44 -4.35
C VAL A 177 4.30 -1.68 -4.75
N LEU A 178 4.23 -2.71 -3.92
CA LEU A 178 4.91 -4.00 -4.11
C LEU A 178 3.87 -5.09 -4.28
#